data_30874613df4668eb618ca8355127a1da
#
_entry.id   30874613df4668eb618ca8355127a1da
#
_cell.length_a   1.000
_cell.length_b   1.000
_cell.length_c   1.000
_cell.angle_alpha   90.00
_cell.angle_beta   90.00
_cell.angle_gamma   90.00
#
_symmetry.space_group_name_H-M   'P 1'
#
loop_
_entity.id
_entity.type
_entity.pdbx_description
1 polymer ?
#
loop_
_entity_poly.entity_id
_entity_poly.type
_entity_poly.pdbx_seq_one_letter_code
_entity_poly.pdbx_strand_id
1 'polypeptide(L)'
;CLVEEQFEMVQYVEKGRKPRWGYFPKEGHPQAVTRFDGTKITPGFLQAIAYEVYVKNVTFGLLHQWLGDMGMTVSENTLRNWLKKGRKYLDRMVVELKRIALEKDAVVNCDETWCKGRKYDRYKKCYMWVLVNKAERLVIFFYEDGSRGRDVLTNFLGDAELKALMSDGYNAYVFIGDELKTHRYKDTDHQVCLAHVRAKFVKARMEGGDKRADVFLGNINRLFRFEREYDREMI
;
A
#
# COMPACT_ATOMS: atom_id res chain seq x y z
N CYS A 1 26.03 -9.11 1.39
CA CYS A 1 27.27 -8.68 0.75
C CYS A 1 26.94 -7.74 -0.40
N LEU A 2 27.53 -6.55 -0.46
CA LEU A 2 27.50 -5.71 -1.65
C LEU A 2 28.54 -6.24 -2.64
N VAL A 3 28.12 -6.38 -3.90
CA VAL A 3 29.02 -6.75 -4.99
C VAL A 3 29.07 -5.59 -5.96
N GLU A 4 30.28 -5.08 -6.21
CA GLU A 4 30.55 -4.12 -7.28
C GLU A 4 31.04 -4.90 -8.50
N GLU A 5 30.28 -4.80 -9.58
CA GLU A 5 30.67 -5.35 -10.87
C GLU A 5 31.13 -4.23 -11.78
N GLN A 6 32.37 -4.28 -12.25
CA GLN A 6 32.93 -3.33 -13.18
C GLN A 6 32.91 -3.87 -14.58
N PHE A 7 32.32 -3.12 -15.50
CA PHE A 7 32.24 -3.48 -16.90
C PHE A 7 32.91 -2.42 -17.76
N GLU A 8 33.73 -2.87 -18.68
CA GLU A 8 34.33 -1.99 -19.68
C GLU A 8 33.33 -1.72 -20.80
N MET A 9 33.10 -0.43 -21.10
CA MET A 9 32.32 -0.03 -22.25
C MET A 9 33.26 0.35 -23.39
N VAL A 10 33.10 -0.30 -24.53
CA VAL A 10 33.88 -0.03 -25.73
C VAL A 10 32.99 0.53 -26.84
N GLN A 11 33.59 1.38 -27.65
CA GLN A 11 32.91 1.91 -28.83
C GLN A 11 33.28 1.05 -30.06
N TYR A 12 32.28 0.41 -30.62
CA TYR A 12 32.43 -0.30 -31.88
C TYR A 12 32.24 0.67 -33.04
N VAL A 13 33.28 0.80 -33.86
CA VAL A 13 33.27 1.64 -35.08
C VAL A 13 33.37 0.76 -36.28
N GLU A 14 32.33 0.75 -37.12
CA GLU A 14 32.29 0.06 -38.39
C GLU A 14 32.28 1.10 -39.51
N LYS A 15 33.10 0.90 -40.54
CA LYS A 15 33.21 1.85 -41.67
C LYS A 15 31.87 2.07 -42.34
N GLY A 16 31.42 3.31 -42.38
CA GLY A 16 30.13 3.69 -42.97
C GLY A 16 28.91 3.59 -42.07
N ARG A 17 29.08 3.24 -40.78
CA ARG A 17 28.02 3.18 -39.80
C ARG A 17 28.28 4.13 -38.62
N LYS A 18 27.20 4.54 -37.93
CA LYS A 18 27.34 5.31 -36.69
C LYS A 18 27.97 4.44 -35.59
N PRO A 19 28.91 4.98 -34.80
CA PRO A 19 29.50 4.29 -33.67
C PRO A 19 28.44 3.74 -32.70
N ARG A 20 28.64 2.54 -32.18
CA ARG A 20 27.77 1.90 -31.18
C ARG A 20 28.57 1.61 -29.93
N TRP A 21 27.97 1.89 -28.79
CA TRP A 21 28.57 1.52 -27.52
C TRP A 21 28.07 0.14 -27.07
N GLY A 22 28.93 -0.66 -26.54
CA GLY A 22 28.62 -1.98 -25.99
C GLY A 22 29.60 -2.41 -24.93
N TYR A 23 29.29 -3.45 -24.21
CA TYR A 23 30.18 -4.03 -23.18
C TYR A 23 31.13 -5.01 -23.80
N PHE A 24 32.31 -5.13 -23.19
CA PHE A 24 33.33 -6.10 -23.57
C PHE A 24 33.66 -7.01 -22.38
N PRO A 25 33.75 -8.32 -22.55
CA PRO A 25 33.40 -9.08 -23.75
C PRO A 25 31.88 -9.15 -23.99
N LYS A 26 31.46 -9.29 -25.25
CA LYS A 26 30.05 -9.33 -25.65
C LYS A 26 29.31 -10.55 -25.11
N GLU A 27 30.05 -11.63 -24.85
CA GLU A 27 29.55 -12.92 -24.41
C GLU A 27 29.88 -13.15 -22.94
N GLY A 28 28.89 -13.50 -22.14
CA GLY A 28 29.07 -13.91 -20.75
C GLY A 28 28.56 -12.98 -19.66
N HIS A 29 27.99 -11.80 -20.00
CA HIS A 29 27.43 -10.89 -18.99
C HIS A 29 25.95 -10.55 -19.22
N PRO A 30 25.03 -11.52 -19.19
CA PRO A 30 23.60 -11.23 -19.36
C PRO A 30 23.05 -10.32 -18.24
N GLN A 31 23.70 -10.29 -17.08
CA GLN A 31 23.27 -9.47 -15.93
C GLN A 31 23.75 -8.02 -15.99
N ALA A 32 24.87 -7.75 -16.67
CA ALA A 32 25.40 -6.39 -16.87
C ALA A 32 24.44 -5.48 -17.65
N VAL A 33 23.57 -6.08 -18.47
CA VAL A 33 22.60 -5.36 -19.30
C VAL A 33 21.40 -4.89 -18.47
N THR A 34 21.18 -5.42 -17.29
CA THR A 34 20.06 -5.11 -16.43
C THR A 34 20.35 -3.94 -15.47
N ARG A 35 20.81 -2.82 -16.02
CA ARG A 35 20.78 -1.57 -15.27
C ARG A 35 19.35 -1.10 -15.11
N PHE A 36 18.99 -0.78 -13.89
CA PHE A 36 17.67 -0.22 -13.63
C PHE A 36 17.59 1.21 -14.17
N ASP A 37 16.83 1.41 -15.25
CA ASP A 37 16.37 2.71 -15.79
C ASP A 37 17.46 3.80 -15.85
N GLY A 38 18.61 3.48 -16.45
CA GLY A 38 19.75 4.40 -16.59
C GLY A 38 20.50 4.71 -15.29
N THR A 39 20.25 3.95 -14.23
CA THR A 39 20.97 4.02 -12.97
C THR A 39 22.20 3.10 -13.00
N LYS A 40 23.06 3.22 -11.98
CA LYS A 40 24.21 2.33 -11.78
C LYS A 40 23.87 1.09 -10.93
N ILE A 41 22.61 0.88 -10.56
CA ILE A 41 22.16 -0.23 -9.71
C ILE A 41 21.39 -1.26 -10.51
N THR A 42 21.36 -2.48 -10.00
CA THR A 42 20.54 -3.58 -10.54
C THR A 42 19.12 -3.53 -9.98
N PRO A 43 18.13 -4.16 -10.66
CA PRO A 43 16.78 -4.31 -10.11
C PRO A 43 16.78 -5.02 -8.74
N GLY A 44 17.62 -6.05 -8.54
CA GLY A 44 17.74 -6.75 -7.27
C GLY A 44 18.24 -5.86 -6.13
N PHE A 45 19.20 -4.96 -6.40
CA PHE A 45 19.62 -3.98 -5.41
C PHE A 45 18.52 -2.98 -5.07
N LEU A 46 17.75 -2.49 -6.08
CA LEU A 46 16.59 -1.65 -5.84
C LEU A 46 15.55 -2.35 -4.97
N GLN A 47 15.28 -3.64 -5.23
CA GLN A 47 14.37 -4.45 -4.42
C GLN A 47 14.85 -4.55 -2.97
N ALA A 48 16.15 -4.77 -2.75
CA ALA A 48 16.73 -4.86 -1.41
C ALA A 48 16.54 -3.55 -0.63
N ILE A 49 16.86 -2.39 -1.22
CA ILE A 49 16.65 -1.10 -0.53
C ILE A 49 15.18 -0.77 -0.32
N ALA A 50 14.29 -1.16 -1.24
CA ALA A 50 12.85 -1.01 -1.07
C ALA A 50 12.34 -1.84 0.12
N TYR A 51 12.82 -3.08 0.26
CA TYR A 51 12.48 -3.95 1.37
C TYR A 51 12.95 -3.37 2.72
N GLU A 52 14.19 -2.86 2.79
CA GLU A 52 14.69 -2.21 4.02
C GLU A 52 13.82 -1.00 4.41
N VAL A 53 13.48 -0.16 3.45
CA VAL A 53 12.72 1.08 3.73
C VAL A 53 11.24 0.79 4.03
N TYR A 54 10.56 -0.02 3.21
CA TYR A 54 9.09 -0.15 3.28
C TYR A 54 8.62 -1.33 4.14
N VAL A 55 9.43 -2.38 4.29
CA VAL A 55 9.06 -3.54 5.09
C VAL A 55 9.69 -3.45 6.48
N LYS A 56 10.99 -3.13 6.57
CA LYS A 56 11.68 -3.02 7.85
C LYS A 56 11.64 -1.63 8.48
N ASN A 57 11.04 -0.63 7.81
CA ASN A 57 10.96 0.77 8.27
C ASN A 57 12.32 1.43 8.55
N VAL A 58 13.37 1.04 7.83
CA VAL A 58 14.69 1.66 7.92
C VAL A 58 14.62 3.07 7.34
N THR A 59 15.10 4.07 8.09
CA THR A 59 15.14 5.45 7.59
C THR A 59 16.18 5.62 6.49
N PHE A 60 16.00 6.60 5.61
CA PHE A 60 17.01 6.87 4.57
C PHE A 60 18.36 7.27 5.12
N GLY A 61 18.39 7.97 6.26
CA GLY A 61 19.64 8.33 6.94
C GLY A 61 20.39 7.09 7.44
N LEU A 62 19.68 6.15 8.08
CA LEU A 62 20.28 4.90 8.54
C LEU A 62 20.72 4.03 7.35
N LEU A 63 19.93 3.96 6.30
CA LEU A 63 20.29 3.23 5.08
C LEU A 63 21.54 3.82 4.39
N HIS A 64 21.64 5.15 4.31
CA HIS A 64 22.80 5.84 3.80
C HIS A 64 24.07 5.51 4.60
N GLN A 65 23.96 5.56 5.93
CA GLN A 65 25.07 5.22 6.83
C GLN A 65 25.49 3.75 6.66
N TRP A 66 24.55 2.84 6.71
CA TRP A 66 24.81 1.40 6.52
C TRP A 66 25.47 1.07 5.18
N LEU A 67 25.02 1.70 4.09
CA LEU A 67 25.66 1.54 2.77
C LEU A 67 27.08 2.13 2.76
N GLY A 68 27.30 3.26 3.45
CA GLY A 68 28.63 3.85 3.64
C GLY A 68 29.59 2.93 4.37
N ASP A 69 29.14 2.27 5.44
CA ASP A 69 29.92 1.28 6.20
C ASP A 69 30.32 0.08 5.34
N MET A 70 29.51 -0.25 4.33
CA MET A 70 29.83 -1.28 3.33
C MET A 70 30.65 -0.78 2.14
N GLY A 71 31.12 0.48 2.16
CA GLY A 71 31.96 1.06 1.12
C GLY A 71 31.19 1.74 -0.03
N MET A 72 29.84 1.82 0.05
CA MET A 72 29.03 2.45 -0.99
C MET A 72 28.63 3.88 -0.61
N THR A 73 29.28 4.86 -1.17
CA THR A 73 28.95 6.29 -0.97
C THR A 73 27.79 6.69 -1.87
N VAL A 74 26.61 6.92 -1.29
CA VAL A 74 25.39 7.35 -1.99
C VAL A 74 24.60 8.31 -1.13
N SER A 75 24.09 9.41 -1.68
CA SER A 75 23.30 10.37 -0.91
C SER A 75 21.88 9.83 -0.65
N GLU A 76 21.24 10.29 0.45
CA GLU A 76 19.82 9.97 0.73
C GLU A 76 18.90 10.36 -0.43
N ASN A 77 19.17 11.51 -1.08
CA ASN A 77 18.38 11.94 -2.24
C ASN A 77 18.50 10.96 -3.41
N THR A 78 19.68 10.38 -3.63
CA THR A 78 19.88 9.37 -4.65
C THR A 78 19.05 8.12 -4.34
N LEU A 79 19.06 7.65 -3.09
CA LEU A 79 18.25 6.51 -2.64
C LEU A 79 16.75 6.77 -2.85
N ARG A 80 16.27 7.95 -2.46
CA ARG A 80 14.87 8.38 -2.69
C ARG A 80 14.52 8.40 -4.18
N ASN A 81 15.41 8.93 -5.02
CA ASN A 81 15.20 8.99 -6.46
C ASN A 81 15.16 7.62 -7.12
N TRP A 82 15.98 6.67 -6.67
CA TRP A 82 15.92 5.29 -7.16
C TRP A 82 14.58 4.63 -6.84
N LEU A 83 14.12 4.74 -5.59
CA LEU A 83 12.79 4.22 -5.21
C LEU A 83 11.67 4.91 -5.97
N LYS A 84 11.75 6.23 -6.16
CA LYS A 84 10.77 6.98 -6.97
C LYS A 84 10.72 6.51 -8.43
N LYS A 85 11.88 6.21 -9.04
CA LYS A 85 11.94 5.61 -10.37
C LYS A 85 11.36 4.19 -10.40
N GLY A 86 11.58 3.40 -9.34
CA GLY A 86 11.04 2.06 -9.18
C GLY A 86 9.51 2.03 -9.17
N ARG A 87 8.88 3.04 -8.60
CA ARG A 87 7.43 3.15 -8.48
C ARG A 87 6.69 2.92 -9.80
N LYS A 88 7.17 3.49 -10.91
CA LYS A 88 6.49 3.36 -12.22
C LYS A 88 6.31 1.90 -12.69
N TYR A 89 7.19 0.99 -12.23
CA TYR A 89 7.08 -0.43 -12.54
C TYR A 89 6.06 -1.13 -11.65
N LEU A 90 5.82 -0.58 -10.44
CA LEU A 90 4.84 -1.10 -9.51
C LEU A 90 3.43 -0.62 -9.82
N ASP A 91 3.25 0.50 -10.53
CA ASP A 91 1.93 1.07 -10.84
C ASP A 91 1.03 0.06 -11.56
N ARG A 92 1.57 -0.75 -12.48
CA ARG A 92 0.82 -1.83 -13.15
C ARG A 92 0.41 -2.95 -12.19
N MET A 93 1.29 -3.30 -11.26
CA MET A 93 0.98 -4.29 -10.22
C MET A 93 -0.12 -3.79 -9.29
N VAL A 94 -0.09 -2.52 -8.89
CA VAL A 94 -1.13 -1.91 -8.05
C VAL A 94 -2.49 -1.96 -8.75
N VAL A 95 -2.56 -1.69 -10.05
CA VAL A 95 -3.79 -1.79 -10.85
C VAL A 95 -4.34 -3.21 -10.81
N GLU A 96 -3.49 -4.22 -11.02
CA GLU A 96 -3.91 -5.61 -11.02
C GLU A 96 -4.29 -6.11 -9.62
N LEU A 97 -3.53 -5.76 -8.58
CA LEU A 97 -3.88 -6.07 -7.20
C LEU A 97 -5.21 -5.43 -6.80
N LYS A 98 -5.47 -4.20 -7.25
CA LYS A 98 -6.76 -3.55 -7.05
C LYS A 98 -7.89 -4.30 -7.76
N ARG A 99 -7.67 -4.74 -9.00
CA ARG A 99 -8.65 -5.54 -9.74
C ARG A 99 -9.01 -6.82 -8.99
N ILE A 100 -8.00 -7.55 -8.49
CA ILE A 100 -8.20 -8.77 -7.69
C ILE A 100 -8.94 -8.45 -6.39
N ALA A 101 -8.53 -7.41 -5.68
CA ALA A 101 -9.16 -7.04 -4.40
C ALA A 101 -10.64 -6.64 -4.53
N LEU A 102 -11.04 -6.15 -5.71
CA LEU A 102 -12.39 -5.67 -6.03
C LEU A 102 -13.12 -6.57 -7.03
N GLU A 103 -12.75 -7.84 -7.13
CA GLU A 103 -13.47 -8.80 -7.96
C GLU A 103 -14.95 -8.88 -7.58
N LYS A 104 -15.76 -9.35 -8.52
CA LYS A 104 -17.19 -9.54 -8.30
C LYS A 104 -17.44 -10.38 -7.06
N ASP A 105 -18.45 -9.99 -6.29
CA ASP A 105 -18.84 -10.61 -5.02
C ASP A 105 -17.78 -10.60 -3.91
N ALA A 106 -16.73 -9.77 -4.04
CA ALA A 106 -15.74 -9.58 -2.99
C ALA A 106 -16.36 -8.98 -1.71
N VAL A 107 -15.83 -9.42 -0.57
CA VAL A 107 -16.12 -8.84 0.76
C VAL A 107 -14.88 -8.07 1.19
N VAL A 108 -15.03 -6.75 1.37
CA VAL A 108 -13.91 -5.87 1.69
C VAL A 108 -14.14 -5.05 2.94
N ASN A 109 -13.06 -4.75 3.65
CA ASN A 109 -13.08 -3.79 4.76
C ASN A 109 -12.43 -2.49 4.30
N CYS A 110 -13.01 -1.34 4.64
CA CYS A 110 -12.44 -0.04 4.33
C CYS A 110 -12.42 0.85 5.57
N ASP A 111 -11.32 1.55 5.74
CA ASP A 111 -11.13 2.49 6.85
C ASP A 111 -10.19 3.60 6.41
N GLU A 112 -10.17 4.73 7.12
CA GLU A 112 -9.27 5.82 6.84
C GLU A 112 -8.75 6.48 8.11
N THR A 113 -7.52 6.94 8.05
CA THR A 113 -6.91 7.74 9.11
C THR A 113 -6.38 9.06 8.57
N TRP A 114 -6.43 10.10 9.38
CA TRP A 114 -5.87 11.38 8.99
C TRP A 114 -4.34 11.40 9.18
N CYS A 115 -3.65 12.13 8.32
CA CYS A 115 -2.22 12.40 8.43
C CYS A 115 -1.93 13.87 8.10
N LYS A 116 -0.78 14.37 8.62
CA LYS A 116 -0.34 15.74 8.33
C LYS A 116 0.47 15.77 7.04
N GLY A 117 -0.07 16.40 5.99
CA GLY A 117 0.68 16.69 4.76
C GLY A 117 1.52 17.96 4.91
N ARG A 118 2.84 17.87 4.59
CA ARG A 118 3.78 19.02 4.60
C ARG A 118 3.96 19.66 3.22
N LYS A 119 3.01 19.50 2.31
CA LYS A 119 3.16 19.90 0.91
C LYS A 119 3.14 21.43 0.71
N TYR A 120 2.68 22.18 1.70
CA TYR A 120 2.45 23.61 1.66
C TYR A 120 3.13 24.30 2.85
N ASP A 121 3.18 25.65 2.86
CA ASP A 121 3.74 26.46 3.96
C ASP A 121 3.06 26.22 5.32
N ARG A 122 1.89 25.59 5.30
CA ARG A 122 1.16 25.14 6.48
C ARG A 122 0.77 23.67 6.39
N TYR A 123 0.64 23.02 7.54
CA TYR A 123 0.12 21.65 7.59
C TYR A 123 -1.29 21.56 7.03
N LYS A 124 -1.49 20.64 6.11
CA LYS A 124 -2.81 20.26 5.61
C LYS A 124 -3.20 18.90 6.17
N LYS A 125 -4.46 18.76 6.55
CA LYS A 125 -5.05 17.48 6.94
C LYS A 125 -5.30 16.65 5.68
N CYS A 126 -4.64 15.52 5.59
CA CYS A 126 -4.76 14.56 4.49
C CYS A 126 -5.21 13.22 5.04
N TYR A 127 -5.56 12.26 4.20
CA TYR A 127 -6.08 10.97 4.63
C TYR A 127 -5.34 9.84 3.95
N MET A 128 -5.01 8.84 4.74
CA MET A 128 -4.58 7.54 4.26
C MET A 128 -5.76 6.58 4.41
N TRP A 129 -6.17 6.03 3.32
CA TRP A 129 -7.22 5.03 3.23
C TRP A 129 -6.61 3.63 3.15
N VAL A 130 -7.30 2.65 3.68
CA VAL A 130 -6.93 1.26 3.58
C VAL A 130 -8.14 0.45 3.12
N LEU A 131 -7.92 -0.44 2.15
CA LEU A 131 -8.89 -1.45 1.75
C LEU A 131 -8.26 -2.83 1.97
N VAL A 132 -9.01 -3.71 2.61
CA VAL A 132 -8.58 -5.08 2.93
C VAL A 132 -9.55 -6.06 2.31
N ASN A 133 -9.05 -6.95 1.46
CA ASN A 133 -9.75 -8.17 1.05
C ASN A 133 -9.10 -9.35 1.79
N LYS A 134 -9.81 -9.88 2.81
CA LYS A 134 -9.27 -10.94 3.68
C LYS A 134 -9.16 -12.27 2.93
N ALA A 135 -10.08 -12.57 2.02
CA ALA A 135 -10.08 -13.79 1.24
C ALA A 135 -8.86 -13.90 0.32
N GLU A 136 -8.53 -12.78 -0.35
CA GLU A 136 -7.38 -12.68 -1.25
C GLU A 136 -6.07 -12.34 -0.51
N ARG A 137 -6.12 -12.12 0.82
CA ARG A 137 -4.98 -11.66 1.65
C ARG A 137 -4.32 -10.39 1.12
N LEU A 138 -5.14 -9.49 0.57
CA LEU A 138 -4.68 -8.24 -0.02
C LEU A 138 -5.03 -7.04 0.87
N VAL A 139 -4.04 -6.16 1.01
CA VAL A 139 -4.20 -4.86 1.67
C VAL A 139 -3.72 -3.77 0.70
N ILE A 140 -4.58 -2.81 0.40
CA ILE A 140 -4.27 -1.70 -0.49
C ILE A 140 -4.37 -0.41 0.29
N PHE A 141 -3.29 0.37 0.29
CA PHE A 141 -3.26 1.71 0.85
C PHE A 141 -3.36 2.73 -0.28
N PHE A 142 -4.18 3.77 -0.09
CA PHE A 142 -4.23 4.89 -1.01
C PHE A 142 -4.34 6.21 -0.25
N TYR A 143 -3.67 7.22 -0.79
CA TYR A 143 -3.55 8.53 -0.17
C TYR A 143 -4.46 9.53 -0.86
N GLU A 144 -5.14 10.35 -0.04
CA GLU A 144 -5.99 11.43 -0.53
C GLU A 144 -5.59 12.77 0.08
N ASP A 145 -5.36 13.76 -0.80
CA ASP A 145 -4.89 15.08 -0.43
C ASP A 145 -6.06 15.99 0.00
N GLY A 146 -6.51 15.79 1.23
CA GLY A 146 -7.44 16.71 1.90
C GLY A 146 -8.90 16.35 1.88
N SER A 147 -9.31 15.21 1.30
CA SER A 147 -10.69 14.75 1.34
C SER A 147 -10.87 13.48 2.16
N ARG A 148 -11.98 13.43 2.90
CA ARG A 148 -12.52 12.26 3.58
C ARG A 148 -13.94 11.97 3.06
N GLY A 149 -14.24 12.48 1.87
CA GLY A 149 -15.58 12.45 1.32
C GLY A 149 -15.92 11.16 0.61
N ARG A 150 -17.21 10.97 0.36
CA ARG A 150 -17.78 9.89 -0.44
C ARG A 150 -17.09 9.72 -1.80
N ASP A 151 -16.73 10.85 -2.45
CA ASP A 151 -16.15 10.84 -3.78
C ASP A 151 -14.80 10.11 -3.84
N VAL A 152 -14.02 10.17 -2.76
CA VAL A 152 -12.76 9.42 -2.66
C VAL A 152 -13.02 7.92 -2.75
N LEU A 153 -13.98 7.43 -1.97
CA LEU A 153 -14.35 6.01 -1.97
C LEU A 153 -14.94 5.59 -3.31
N THR A 154 -15.86 6.37 -3.89
CA THR A 154 -16.47 6.05 -5.18
C THR A 154 -15.47 6.04 -6.32
N ASN A 155 -14.51 6.96 -6.34
CA ASN A 155 -13.43 6.99 -7.33
C ASN A 155 -12.49 5.78 -7.16
N PHE A 156 -12.26 5.36 -5.93
CA PHE A 156 -11.43 4.19 -5.67
C PHE A 156 -12.15 2.89 -6.05
N LEU A 157 -13.39 2.69 -5.62
CA LEU A 157 -14.16 1.48 -5.93
C LEU A 157 -14.50 1.37 -7.43
N GLY A 158 -14.76 2.50 -8.10
CA GLY A 158 -15.14 2.51 -9.52
C GLY A 158 -16.46 1.76 -9.75
N ASP A 159 -16.45 0.80 -10.67
CA ASP A 159 -17.62 -0.01 -11.03
C ASP A 159 -17.59 -1.41 -10.35
N ALA A 160 -16.92 -1.54 -9.20
CA ALA A 160 -16.85 -2.81 -8.49
C ALA A 160 -18.23 -3.29 -8.02
N GLU A 161 -18.55 -4.56 -8.27
CA GLU A 161 -19.75 -5.25 -7.82
C GLU A 161 -19.42 -6.07 -6.56
N LEU A 162 -19.39 -5.40 -5.40
CA LEU A 162 -19.02 -6.03 -4.14
C LEU A 162 -20.23 -6.74 -3.51
N LYS A 163 -20.00 -7.90 -2.87
CA LYS A 163 -20.99 -8.53 -2.00
C LYS A 163 -21.21 -7.73 -0.73
N ALA A 164 -20.13 -7.31 -0.07
CA ALA A 164 -20.20 -6.50 1.15
C ALA A 164 -19.02 -5.56 1.30
N LEU A 165 -19.29 -4.41 1.93
CA LEU A 165 -18.27 -3.47 2.39
C LEU A 165 -18.46 -3.20 3.88
N MET A 166 -17.42 -3.48 4.68
CA MET A 166 -17.40 -3.19 6.11
C MET A 166 -16.64 -1.89 6.38
N SER A 167 -17.20 -0.99 7.20
CA SER A 167 -16.57 0.26 7.62
C SER A 167 -16.87 0.63 9.07
N ASP A 168 -16.34 1.77 9.55
CA ASP A 168 -16.62 2.32 10.88
C ASP A 168 -18.04 2.94 11.03
N GLY A 169 -18.81 2.98 9.95
CA GLY A 169 -20.13 3.61 9.90
C GLY A 169 -20.08 5.14 9.79
N TYR A 170 -18.96 5.72 9.37
CA TYR A 170 -18.87 7.14 9.06
C TYR A 170 -19.75 7.52 7.85
N ASN A 171 -20.26 8.76 7.83
CA ASN A 171 -21.21 9.21 6.82
C ASN A 171 -20.76 9.04 5.36
N ALA A 172 -19.45 9.01 5.10
CA ALA A 172 -18.93 8.76 3.76
C ALA A 172 -19.25 7.37 3.21
N TYR A 173 -19.64 6.42 4.05
CA TYR A 173 -20.00 5.05 3.67
C TYR A 173 -21.50 4.77 3.63
N VAL A 174 -22.33 5.62 4.22
CA VAL A 174 -23.78 5.37 4.42
C VAL A 174 -24.59 5.29 3.10
N PHE A 175 -23.98 5.61 1.98
CA PHE A 175 -24.63 5.46 0.66
C PHE A 175 -24.53 4.02 0.12
N ILE A 176 -23.61 3.19 0.62
CA ILE A 176 -23.47 1.80 0.20
C ILE A 176 -24.72 1.02 0.66
N GLY A 177 -25.31 0.25 -0.24
CA GLY A 177 -26.54 -0.52 0.03
C GLY A 177 -27.84 0.32 0.08
N ASP A 178 -27.80 1.60 -0.25
CA ASP A 178 -28.96 2.48 -0.22
C ASP A 178 -29.39 2.86 -1.65
N GLU A 179 -30.46 2.26 -2.15
CA GLU A 179 -30.98 2.50 -3.51
C GLU A 179 -31.34 3.97 -3.78
N LEU A 180 -31.74 4.74 -2.75
CA LEU A 180 -32.07 6.15 -2.88
C LEU A 180 -30.83 7.03 -3.05
N LYS A 181 -29.68 6.54 -2.61
CA LYS A 181 -28.41 7.28 -2.62
C LYS A 181 -27.45 6.85 -3.70
N THR A 182 -27.58 5.59 -4.20
CA THR A 182 -26.72 5.08 -5.25
C THR A 182 -27.40 3.98 -6.05
N HIS A 183 -27.22 4.01 -7.37
CA HIS A 183 -27.59 2.89 -8.23
C HIS A 183 -26.45 1.87 -8.36
N ARG A 184 -25.20 2.33 -8.23
CA ARG A 184 -23.98 1.54 -8.47
C ARG A 184 -23.72 0.51 -7.37
N TYR A 185 -23.96 0.87 -6.12
CA TYR A 185 -23.64 0.01 -4.94
C TYR A 185 -24.90 -0.35 -4.14
N LYS A 186 -26.07 -0.34 -4.77
CA LYS A 186 -27.35 -0.63 -4.11
C LYS A 186 -27.44 -2.08 -3.60
N ASP A 187 -26.81 -3.01 -4.33
CA ASP A 187 -26.82 -4.43 -4.03
C ASP A 187 -25.62 -4.87 -3.13
N THR A 188 -24.80 -3.91 -2.69
CA THR A 188 -23.67 -4.16 -1.78
C THR A 188 -24.12 -4.06 -0.33
N ASP A 189 -23.92 -5.11 0.48
CA ASP A 189 -24.23 -5.09 1.90
C ASP A 189 -23.27 -4.17 2.64
N HIS A 190 -23.78 -3.08 3.26
CA HIS A 190 -22.97 -2.24 4.13
C HIS A 190 -22.94 -2.81 5.55
N GLN A 191 -21.75 -3.21 6.01
CA GLN A 191 -21.55 -3.77 7.34
C GLN A 191 -20.79 -2.80 8.23
N VAL A 192 -21.21 -2.71 9.51
CA VAL A 192 -20.52 -1.86 10.49
C VAL A 192 -19.49 -2.67 11.25
N CYS A 193 -18.25 -2.18 11.31
CA CYS A 193 -17.15 -2.84 12.00
C CYS A 193 -17.41 -2.95 13.51
N LEU A 194 -17.53 -4.17 14.01
CA LEU A 194 -17.77 -4.45 15.43
C LEU A 194 -16.62 -3.97 16.34
N ALA A 195 -15.40 -3.85 15.85
CA ALA A 195 -14.29 -3.28 16.60
C ALA A 195 -14.54 -1.80 16.93
N HIS A 196 -15.03 -1.02 15.96
CA HIS A 196 -15.41 0.37 16.17
C HIS A 196 -16.65 0.51 17.07
N VAL A 197 -17.65 -0.34 16.89
CA VAL A 197 -18.82 -0.41 17.79
C VAL A 197 -18.36 -0.70 19.24
N ARG A 198 -17.50 -1.70 19.42
CA ARG A 198 -16.92 -2.04 20.73
C ARG A 198 -16.22 -0.85 21.36
N ALA A 199 -15.39 -0.12 20.59
CA ALA A 199 -14.68 1.06 21.10
C ALA A 199 -15.64 2.13 21.63
N LYS A 200 -16.79 2.35 20.95
CA LYS A 200 -17.83 3.28 21.40
C LYS A 200 -18.47 2.84 22.74
N PHE A 201 -18.75 1.54 22.91
CA PHE A 201 -19.27 1.02 24.18
C PHE A 201 -18.23 1.08 25.30
N VAL A 202 -16.94 0.81 25.02
CA VAL A 202 -15.86 1.01 26.00
C VAL A 202 -15.82 2.46 26.46
N LYS A 203 -15.89 3.42 25.52
CA LYS A 203 -15.92 4.84 25.85
C LYS A 203 -17.14 5.21 26.70
N ALA A 204 -18.33 4.76 26.34
CA ALA A 204 -19.55 4.99 27.12
C ALA A 204 -19.45 4.42 28.55
N ARG A 205 -18.81 3.26 28.71
CA ARG A 205 -18.57 2.62 30.02
C ARG A 205 -17.55 3.40 30.85
N MET A 206 -16.44 3.82 30.28
CA MET A 206 -15.34 4.47 31.00
C MET A 206 -15.62 5.94 31.32
N GLU A 207 -16.14 6.70 30.35
CA GLU A 207 -16.36 8.13 30.46
C GLU A 207 -17.76 8.46 31.01
N GLY A 208 -18.78 7.71 30.59
CA GLY A 208 -20.18 7.93 30.99
C GLY A 208 -20.63 7.11 32.18
N GLY A 209 -19.84 6.16 32.68
CA GLY A 209 -20.21 5.27 33.79
C GLY A 209 -21.37 4.32 33.47
N ASP A 210 -21.78 4.19 32.22
CA ASP A 210 -22.98 3.47 31.80
C ASP A 210 -22.76 1.93 31.86
N LYS A 211 -23.26 1.31 32.94
CA LYS A 211 -23.17 -0.14 33.16
C LYS A 211 -23.93 -0.98 32.10
N ARG A 212 -24.90 -0.40 31.39
CA ARG A 212 -25.62 -1.11 30.30
C ARG A 212 -24.67 -1.52 29.19
N ALA A 213 -23.58 -0.75 29.00
CA ALA A 213 -22.53 -1.08 28.03
C ALA A 213 -21.87 -2.44 28.30
N ASP A 214 -21.83 -2.92 29.56
CA ASP A 214 -21.18 -4.18 29.93
C ASP A 214 -21.85 -5.39 29.21
N VAL A 215 -23.17 -5.36 29.03
CA VAL A 215 -23.92 -6.41 28.33
C VAL A 215 -23.51 -6.48 26.86
N PHE A 216 -23.43 -5.31 26.18
CA PHE A 216 -23.01 -5.24 24.77
C PHE A 216 -21.56 -5.66 24.60
N LEU A 217 -20.67 -5.21 25.48
CA LEU A 217 -19.25 -5.60 25.48
C LEU A 217 -19.08 -7.10 25.66
N GLY A 218 -19.86 -7.71 26.56
CA GLY A 218 -19.89 -9.16 26.76
C GLY A 218 -20.27 -9.91 25.47
N ASN A 219 -21.35 -9.49 24.82
CA ASN A 219 -21.80 -10.11 23.58
C ASN A 219 -20.80 -9.92 22.41
N ILE A 220 -20.25 -8.72 22.22
CA ILE A 220 -19.25 -8.46 21.19
C ILE A 220 -17.99 -9.29 21.43
N ASN A 221 -17.53 -9.42 22.68
CA ASN A 221 -16.37 -10.23 23.03
C ASN A 221 -16.62 -11.75 22.75
N ARG A 222 -17.88 -12.23 22.93
CA ARG A 222 -18.25 -13.60 22.53
C ARG A 222 -18.17 -13.79 21.02
N LEU A 223 -18.66 -12.84 20.21
CA LEU A 223 -18.56 -12.89 18.76
C LEU A 223 -17.10 -12.93 18.29
N PHE A 224 -16.23 -12.07 18.84
CA PHE A 224 -14.79 -12.11 18.54
C PHE A 224 -14.10 -13.41 18.98
N ARG A 225 -14.62 -14.09 20.01
CA ARG A 225 -14.10 -15.40 20.38
C ARG A 225 -14.45 -16.44 19.32
N PHE A 226 -15.71 -16.49 18.87
CA PHE A 226 -16.14 -17.39 17.82
C PHE A 226 -15.36 -17.18 16.50
N GLU A 227 -15.12 -15.93 16.11
CA GLU A 227 -14.33 -15.62 14.92
C GLU A 227 -12.89 -16.18 15.05
N ARG A 228 -12.24 -16.00 16.21
CA ARG A 228 -10.91 -16.57 16.44
C ARG A 228 -10.88 -18.09 16.46
N GLU A 229 -11.92 -18.74 16.96
CA GLU A 229 -12.06 -20.19 16.93
C GLU A 229 -12.21 -20.67 15.48
N TYR A 230 -13.09 -20.02 14.71
CA TYR A 230 -13.29 -20.31 13.29
C TYR A 230 -12.03 -20.10 12.44
N ASP A 231 -11.31 -18.97 12.63
CA ASP A 231 -10.05 -18.71 11.91
C ASP A 231 -8.96 -19.78 12.21
N ARG A 232 -8.98 -20.40 13.39
CA ARG A 232 -8.06 -21.50 13.73
C ARG A 232 -8.40 -22.82 13.09
N GLU A 233 -9.68 -23.08 12.87
CA GLU A 233 -10.14 -24.32 12.21
C GLU A 233 -9.94 -24.29 10.69
N MET A 234 -9.77 -23.07 10.11
CA MET A 234 -9.58 -22.87 8.68
C MET A 234 -8.10 -22.85 8.24
N ILE A 235 -7.15 -22.94 9.19
CA ILE A 235 -5.70 -23.02 8.94
C ILE A 235 -5.22 -24.45 9.05
#